data_0d6ffe8882e8c75fca966224390e85c4
#
_entry.id   0d6ffe8882e8c75fca966224390e85c4
#
_cell.length_a   1.000
_cell.length_b   1.000
_cell.length_c   1.000
_cell.angle_alpha   90.00
_cell.angle_beta   90.00
_cell.angle_gamma   90.00
#
_symmetry.space_group_name_H-M   'P 1'
#
loop_
_entity.id
_entity.type
_entity.pdbx_description
1 polymer ?
#
loop_
_entity_poly.entity_id
_entity_poly.type
_entity_poly.pdbx_seq_one_letter_code
_entity_poly.pdbx_strand_id
1 'polypeptide(L)'
;MPERILVCVAWPYANYLLHVGQAAGAYLPSDIFARYQRLKGNDVLMVSGSDCHGTPITVAADKEGVEPQVIVDRYHAKILEVWERFGISYDLYTTT
;
A
#
# COMPACT_ATOMS: atom_id res chain seq x y z
N MET A 1 -16.51 24.53 9.07
CA MET A 1 -16.62 23.87 7.74
C MET A 1 -15.71 22.66 7.70
N PRO A 2 -16.18 21.50 7.26
CA PRO A 2 -15.30 20.35 7.07
C PRO A 2 -14.25 20.64 5.99
N GLU A 3 -13.05 20.14 6.23
CA GLU A 3 -11.98 20.21 5.24
C GLU A 3 -12.01 18.98 4.35
N ARG A 4 -11.47 19.10 3.14
CA ARG A 4 -11.20 17.97 2.26
C ARG A 4 -9.73 17.61 2.37
N ILE A 5 -9.47 16.37 2.73
CA ILE A 5 -8.12 15.89 3.02
C ILE A 5 -7.81 14.68 2.13
N LEU A 6 -6.72 14.77 1.37
CA LEU A 6 -6.21 13.65 0.58
C LEU A 6 -4.97 13.11 1.29
N VAL A 7 -5.03 11.84 1.69
CA VAL A 7 -3.90 11.15 2.31
C VAL A 7 -3.26 10.26 1.24
N CYS A 8 -2.09 10.65 0.76
CA CYS A 8 -1.33 9.90 -0.22
C CYS A 8 -0.26 9.10 0.49
N VAL A 9 -0.42 7.78 0.52
CA VAL A 9 0.49 6.88 1.22
C VAL A 9 1.54 6.35 0.25
N ALA A 10 2.78 6.23 0.72
CA ALA A 10 3.89 5.69 -0.08
C ALA A 10 3.54 4.33 -0.67
N TRP A 11 3.90 4.12 -1.93
CA TRP A 11 3.59 2.90 -2.67
C TRP A 11 4.67 1.85 -2.44
N PRO A 12 4.36 0.69 -1.85
CA PRO A 12 5.34 -0.38 -1.71
C PRO A 12 5.58 -1.09 -3.04
N TYR A 13 6.82 -1.52 -3.27
CA TYR A 13 7.10 -2.40 -4.40
C TYR A 13 6.48 -3.78 -4.18
N ALA A 14 5.85 -4.32 -5.22
CA ALA A 14 5.28 -5.67 -5.21
C ALA A 14 6.36 -6.73 -5.51
N ASN A 15 7.45 -6.73 -4.74
CA ASN A 15 8.59 -7.63 -4.95
C ASN A 15 8.90 -8.54 -3.78
N TYR A 16 8.30 -8.30 -2.63
CA TYR A 16 8.48 -9.13 -1.43
C TYR A 16 7.39 -8.81 -0.39
N LEU A 17 7.40 -9.56 0.70
CA LEU A 17 6.49 -9.34 1.82
C LEU A 17 6.80 -8.01 2.50
N LEU A 18 5.74 -7.36 2.99
CA LEU A 18 5.90 -6.19 3.84
C LEU A 18 6.47 -6.59 5.20
N HIS A 19 7.27 -5.69 5.79
CA HIS A 19 7.83 -5.91 7.12
C HIS A 19 7.26 -4.91 8.13
N VAL A 20 7.50 -5.20 9.42
CA VAL A 20 6.95 -4.40 10.53
C VAL A 20 7.36 -2.93 10.45
N GLY A 21 8.58 -2.65 10.01
CA GLY A 21 9.05 -1.27 9.86
C GLY A 21 8.25 -0.45 8.87
N GLN A 22 7.84 -1.07 7.76
CA GLN A 22 6.97 -0.41 6.78
C GLN A 22 5.58 -0.15 7.37
N ALA A 23 5.00 -1.15 8.05
CA ALA A 23 3.69 -1.00 8.68
C ALA A 23 3.69 0.09 9.73
N ALA A 24 4.66 0.06 10.64
CA ALA A 24 4.76 1.03 11.74
C ALA A 24 5.18 2.42 11.30
N GLY A 25 6.00 2.52 10.23
CA GLY A 25 6.56 3.79 9.79
C GLY A 25 5.70 4.56 8.81
N ALA A 26 4.90 3.88 8.00
CA ALA A 26 4.17 4.52 6.91
C ALA A 26 2.67 4.21 6.91
N TYR A 27 2.29 2.94 6.97
CA TYR A 27 0.92 2.54 6.67
C TYR A 27 -0.03 2.71 7.85
N LEU A 28 0.34 2.24 9.04
CA LEU A 28 -0.48 2.43 10.23
C LEU A 28 -0.63 3.91 10.62
N PRO A 29 0.46 4.70 10.64
CA PRO A 29 0.30 6.14 10.94
C PRO A 29 -0.61 6.87 9.97
N SER A 30 -0.55 6.56 8.69
CA SER A 30 -1.43 7.18 7.68
C SER A 30 -2.88 6.81 7.92
N ASP A 31 -3.16 5.55 8.24
CA ASP A 31 -4.51 5.09 8.53
C ASP A 31 -5.06 5.70 9.82
N ILE A 32 -4.24 5.80 10.86
CA ILE A 32 -4.62 6.47 12.12
C ILE A 32 -4.97 7.93 11.85
N PHE A 33 -4.14 8.63 11.09
CA PHE A 33 -4.41 10.02 10.72
C PHE A 33 -5.73 10.15 9.95
N ALA A 34 -5.95 9.30 8.94
CA ALA A 34 -7.18 9.32 8.15
C ALA A 34 -8.41 9.07 9.01
N ARG A 35 -8.37 8.08 9.89
CA ARG A 35 -9.48 7.76 10.79
C ARG A 35 -9.77 8.89 11.75
N TYR A 36 -8.73 9.50 12.31
CA TYR A 36 -8.89 10.65 13.20
C TYR A 36 -9.57 11.81 12.48
N GLN A 37 -9.14 12.13 11.28
CA GLN A 37 -9.73 13.22 10.49
C GLN A 37 -11.20 12.94 10.11
N ARG A 38 -11.54 11.68 9.83
CA ARG A 38 -12.94 11.28 9.60
C ARG A 38 -13.79 11.47 10.83
N LEU A 39 -13.27 11.13 12.02
CA LEU A 39 -13.96 11.33 13.28
C LEU A 39 -14.20 12.81 13.58
N LYS A 40 -13.33 13.69 13.13
CA LYS A 40 -13.50 15.14 13.24
C LYS A 40 -14.57 15.68 12.28
N GLY A 41 -15.09 14.85 11.39
CA GLY A 41 -16.10 15.27 10.41
C GLY A 41 -15.52 15.81 9.10
N ASN A 42 -14.23 15.65 8.86
CA ASN A 42 -13.61 16.03 7.60
C ASN A 42 -13.88 15.00 6.50
N ASP A 43 -13.85 15.45 5.25
CA ASP A 43 -14.00 14.59 4.07
C ASP A 43 -12.61 14.09 3.68
N VAL A 44 -12.36 12.79 3.88
CA VAL A 44 -11.01 12.20 3.74
C VAL A 44 -11.01 11.12 2.69
N LEU A 45 -10.05 11.22 1.76
CA LEU A 45 -9.70 10.13 0.84
C LEU A 45 -8.28 9.67 1.17
N MET A 46 -8.11 8.38 1.40
CA MET A 46 -6.81 7.76 1.62
C MET A 46 -6.50 6.81 0.47
N VAL A 47 -5.42 7.07 -0.24
CA VAL A 47 -5.09 6.37 -1.48
C VAL A 47 -3.64 5.90 -1.50
N SER A 48 -3.41 4.76 -2.13
CA SER A 48 -2.08 4.21 -2.40
C SER A 48 -2.17 3.13 -3.48
N GLY A 49 -1.13 2.37 -3.65
CA GLY A 49 -1.09 1.26 -4.58
C GLY A 49 0.24 0.51 -4.50
N SER A 50 0.32 -0.62 -5.17
CA SER A 50 1.57 -1.37 -5.33
C SER A 50 2.36 -0.83 -6.51
N ASP A 51 3.63 -0.54 -6.29
CA ASP A 51 4.56 -0.18 -7.36
C ASP A 51 5.00 -1.46 -8.06
N CYS A 52 4.53 -1.63 -9.29
CA CYS A 52 4.67 -2.87 -10.04
C CYS A 52 5.76 -2.83 -11.10
N HIS A 53 6.45 -1.72 -11.24
CA HIS A 53 7.51 -1.52 -12.22
C HIS A 53 8.82 -1.14 -11.54
N GLY A 54 9.92 -1.40 -12.22
CA GLY A 54 11.23 -0.98 -11.74
C GLY A 54 12.16 -2.13 -11.41
N THR A 55 13.39 -1.76 -11.10
CA THR A 55 14.50 -2.70 -10.85
C THR A 55 14.22 -3.74 -9.76
N PRO A 56 13.60 -3.40 -8.61
CA PRO A 56 13.34 -4.42 -7.58
C PRO A 56 12.48 -5.58 -8.08
N ILE A 57 11.52 -5.32 -8.95
CA ILE A 57 10.67 -6.36 -9.54
C ILE A 57 11.49 -7.22 -10.50
N THR A 58 12.27 -6.59 -11.37
CA THR A 58 13.09 -7.28 -12.36
C THR A 58 14.12 -8.19 -11.67
N VAL A 59 14.79 -7.70 -10.65
CA VAL A 59 15.78 -8.48 -9.88
C VAL A 59 15.14 -9.69 -9.23
N ALA A 60 13.97 -9.53 -8.61
CA ALA A 60 13.25 -10.64 -7.99
C ALA A 60 12.84 -11.70 -9.03
N ALA A 61 12.36 -11.26 -10.19
CA ALA A 61 11.98 -12.14 -11.29
C ALA A 61 13.17 -12.93 -11.84
N ASP A 62 14.31 -12.25 -12.05
CA ASP A 62 15.52 -12.88 -12.55
C ASP A 62 16.05 -13.95 -11.59
N LYS A 63 16.01 -13.70 -10.28
CA LYS A 63 16.44 -14.67 -9.26
C LYS A 63 15.61 -15.95 -9.28
N GLU A 64 14.33 -15.85 -9.55
CA GLU A 64 13.42 -17.01 -9.60
C GLU A 64 13.30 -17.60 -11.00
N GLY A 65 13.80 -16.93 -12.03
CA GLY A 65 13.68 -17.37 -13.41
C GLY A 65 12.24 -17.31 -13.93
N VAL A 66 11.47 -16.31 -13.51
CA VAL A 66 10.07 -16.12 -13.90
C VAL A 66 9.87 -14.74 -14.53
N GLU A 67 8.73 -14.55 -15.18
CA GLU A 67 8.34 -13.24 -15.71
C GLU A 67 8.07 -12.26 -14.58
N PRO A 68 8.37 -10.96 -14.77
CA PRO A 68 8.09 -9.93 -13.76
C PRO A 68 6.64 -9.92 -13.28
N GLN A 69 5.68 -10.15 -14.16
CA GLN A 69 4.27 -10.16 -13.81
C GLN A 69 3.92 -11.23 -12.77
N VAL A 70 4.62 -12.36 -12.77
CA VAL A 70 4.43 -13.43 -11.77
C VAL A 70 4.78 -12.92 -10.37
N ILE A 71 5.87 -12.18 -10.25
CA ILE A 71 6.30 -11.58 -8.97
C ILE A 71 5.27 -10.56 -8.49
N VAL A 72 4.85 -9.67 -9.38
CA VAL A 72 3.85 -8.63 -9.06
C VAL A 72 2.54 -9.26 -8.58
N ASP A 73 2.00 -10.22 -9.32
CA ASP A 73 0.72 -10.86 -8.97
C ASP A 73 0.79 -11.53 -7.60
N ARG A 74 1.90 -12.20 -7.33
CA ARG A 74 2.10 -12.90 -6.05
C ARG A 74 2.14 -11.93 -4.88
N TYR A 75 2.97 -10.91 -4.95
CA TYR A 75 3.21 -10.02 -3.80
C TYR A 75 2.16 -8.93 -3.67
N HIS A 76 1.55 -8.49 -4.74
CA HIS A 76 0.40 -7.60 -4.66
C HIS A 76 -0.76 -8.27 -3.89
N ALA A 77 -1.03 -9.54 -4.19
CA ALA A 77 -2.06 -10.30 -3.47
C ALA A 77 -1.75 -10.42 -1.98
N LYS A 78 -0.48 -10.66 -1.62
CA LYS A 78 -0.05 -10.73 -0.22
C LYS A 78 -0.13 -9.37 0.49
N ILE A 79 0.18 -8.30 -0.21
CA ILE A 79 0.04 -6.94 0.31
C ILE A 79 -1.43 -6.63 0.61
N LEU A 80 -2.34 -6.96 -0.30
CA LEU A 80 -3.78 -6.77 -0.08
C LEU A 80 -4.27 -7.55 1.15
N GLU A 81 -3.77 -8.75 1.35
CA GLU A 81 -4.10 -9.55 2.54
C GLU A 81 -3.63 -8.86 3.83
N VAL A 82 -2.45 -8.25 3.82
CA VAL A 82 -1.93 -7.48 4.96
C VAL A 82 -2.84 -6.30 5.27
N TRP A 83 -3.26 -5.55 4.23
CA TRP A 83 -4.18 -4.42 4.44
C TRP A 83 -5.49 -4.86 5.07
N GLU A 84 -6.04 -5.98 4.62
CA GLU A 84 -7.26 -6.54 5.17
C GLU A 84 -7.09 -6.94 6.64
N ARG A 85 -6.01 -7.63 6.96
CA ARG A 85 -5.72 -8.08 8.33
C ARG A 85 -5.49 -6.94 9.31
N PHE A 86 -4.82 -5.88 8.89
CA PHE A 86 -4.62 -4.69 9.70
C PHE A 86 -5.84 -3.77 9.72
N GLY A 87 -6.80 -3.99 8.83
CA GLY A 87 -7.95 -3.11 8.71
C GLY A 87 -7.60 -1.74 8.18
N ILE A 88 -6.58 -1.62 7.34
CA ILE A 88 -6.19 -0.34 6.74
C ILE A 88 -7.33 0.17 5.86
N SER A 89 -7.74 1.40 6.09
CA SER A 89 -8.97 1.96 5.53
C SER A 89 -8.73 2.75 4.22
N TYR A 90 -8.08 2.14 3.24
CA TYR A 90 -7.92 2.76 1.92
C TYR A 90 -9.26 2.97 1.23
N ASP A 91 -9.45 4.15 0.64
CA ASP A 91 -10.56 4.41 -0.28
C ASP A 91 -10.25 3.87 -1.67
N LEU A 92 -8.98 3.90 -2.04
CA LEU A 92 -8.49 3.29 -3.27
C LEU A 92 -7.09 2.73 -3.05
N TYR A 93 -6.90 1.47 -3.35
CA TYR A 93 -5.60 0.83 -3.43
C TYR A 93 -5.47 0.12 -4.77
N THR A 94 -4.52 0.52 -5.58
CA THR A 94 -4.41 0.07 -6.98
C THR A 94 -2.98 -0.39 -7.33
N THR A 95 -2.64 -0.39 -8.58
CA THR A 95 -1.31 -0.73 -9.11
C THR A 95 -0.86 0.30 -10.11
N THR A 96 0.45 0.42 -10.29
CA THR A 96 1.02 1.24 -11.37
C THR A 96 0.93 0.56 -12.71
#